data_1744f32005bd533a6f3c76079b70148e
#
_entry.id   1744f32005bd533a6f3c76079b70148e
#
_cell.length_a   1.000
_cell.length_b   1.000
_cell.length_c   1.000
_cell.angle_alpha   90.00
_cell.angle_beta   90.00
_cell.angle_gamma   90.00
#
_symmetry.space_group_name_H-M   'P 1'
#
loop_
_entity.id
_entity.type
_entity.pdbx_description
1 polymer ?
#
loop_
_entity_poly.entity_id
_entity_poly.type
_entity_poly.pdbx_seq_one_letter_code
_entity_poly.pdbx_strand_id
1 'polypeptide(L)'
;MTLIRALQKIRELGLPAFRTADVAIHLGVSASNASQILRRLHQHDHVVPLKRGLWTWPNTHLMTLTNHLTAPFPSYISLHTALYYHGMISQIPDIIYCVSVARTRRYSTPLGTASIHHLPPELFFGYKLDSSETWAMATPEKALLDFLYLGSGKTRLFAAWPEIDLADSFSHRRFKTMVAKIPDPKRRSYVQRRADKLFGAA
;
A
#
# COMPACT_ATOMS: atom_id res chain seq x y z
N MET A 1 -1.15 -35.02 -11.59
CA MET A 1 -0.94 -34.51 -10.21
C MET A 1 -2.30 -34.21 -9.61
N THR A 2 -2.59 -34.68 -8.39
CA THR A 2 -3.85 -34.37 -7.68
C THR A 2 -3.87 -32.89 -7.24
N LEU A 3 -5.05 -32.30 -7.04
CA LEU A 3 -5.21 -30.91 -6.63
C LEU A 3 -4.60 -30.65 -5.24
N ILE A 4 -4.75 -31.61 -4.31
CA ILE A 4 -4.17 -31.55 -2.96
C ILE A 4 -2.64 -31.53 -3.02
N ARG A 5 -2.03 -32.38 -3.85
CA ARG A 5 -0.57 -32.39 -4.02
C ARG A 5 -0.05 -31.10 -4.67
N ALA A 6 -0.82 -30.52 -5.60
CA ALA A 6 -0.49 -29.23 -6.17
C ALA A 6 -0.53 -28.12 -5.10
N LEU A 7 -1.57 -28.09 -4.26
CA LEU A 7 -1.70 -27.13 -3.17
C LEU A 7 -0.54 -27.22 -2.17
N GLN A 8 -0.18 -28.45 -1.76
CA GLN A 8 0.96 -28.66 -0.86
C GLN A 8 2.26 -28.11 -1.44
N LYS A 9 2.56 -28.42 -2.70
CA LYS A 9 3.74 -27.89 -3.38
C LYS A 9 3.72 -26.37 -3.51
N ILE A 10 2.58 -25.75 -3.82
CA ILE A 10 2.50 -24.29 -3.90
C ILE A 10 2.77 -23.64 -2.52
N ARG A 11 2.35 -24.27 -1.43
CA ARG A 11 2.67 -23.80 -0.06
C ARG A 11 4.16 -23.84 0.25
N GLU A 12 4.91 -24.77 -0.34
CA GLU A 12 6.37 -24.87 -0.19
C GLU A 12 7.12 -23.64 -0.75
N LEU A 13 6.46 -22.82 -1.61
CA LEU A 13 7.03 -21.54 -2.06
C LEU A 13 7.26 -20.56 -0.90
N GLY A 14 6.53 -20.68 0.21
CA GLY A 14 6.67 -19.81 1.39
C GLY A 14 6.32 -18.34 1.13
N LEU A 15 5.67 -18.01 0.00
CA LEU A 15 5.38 -16.66 -0.42
C LEU A 15 3.95 -16.24 -0.03
N PRO A 16 3.73 -15.01 0.45
CA PRO A 16 2.39 -14.48 0.73
C PRO A 16 1.58 -14.23 -0.56
N ALA A 17 2.26 -13.95 -1.67
CA ALA A 17 1.67 -13.86 -3.01
C ALA A 17 2.61 -14.49 -4.05
N PHE A 18 2.04 -15.11 -5.07
CA PHE A 18 2.77 -15.84 -6.10
C PHE A 18 2.13 -15.67 -7.47
N ARG A 19 2.96 -15.70 -8.52
CA ARG A 19 2.49 -15.59 -9.89
C ARG A 19 2.16 -16.95 -10.47
N THR A 20 1.26 -16.99 -11.45
CA THR A 20 0.98 -18.21 -12.22
C THR A 20 2.25 -18.80 -12.84
N ALA A 21 3.20 -17.94 -13.26
CA ALA A 21 4.48 -18.40 -13.79
C ALA A 21 5.35 -19.09 -12.74
N ASP A 22 5.39 -18.56 -11.51
CA ASP A 22 6.16 -19.16 -10.40
C ASP A 22 5.61 -20.56 -10.09
N VAL A 23 4.28 -20.69 -10.06
CA VAL A 23 3.59 -21.97 -9.87
C VAL A 23 3.89 -22.95 -11.02
N ALA A 24 3.89 -22.49 -12.27
CA ALA A 24 4.20 -23.32 -13.42
C ALA A 24 5.61 -23.91 -13.33
N ILE A 25 6.60 -23.08 -13.00
CA ILE A 25 8.00 -23.50 -12.81
C ILE A 25 8.11 -24.50 -11.64
N HIS A 26 7.55 -24.15 -10.48
CA HIS A 26 7.66 -24.96 -9.27
C HIS A 26 6.98 -26.34 -9.38
N LEU A 27 5.86 -26.39 -10.11
CA LEU A 27 5.16 -27.66 -10.36
C LEU A 27 5.69 -28.45 -11.56
N GLY A 28 6.57 -27.88 -12.39
CA GLY A 28 7.05 -28.48 -13.62
C GLY A 28 5.95 -28.68 -14.68
N VAL A 29 5.02 -27.72 -14.80
CA VAL A 29 3.89 -27.76 -15.73
C VAL A 29 3.84 -26.54 -16.64
N SER A 30 3.05 -26.61 -17.72
CA SER A 30 2.83 -25.44 -18.58
C SER A 30 2.07 -24.32 -17.85
N ALA A 31 2.26 -23.07 -18.27
CA ALA A 31 1.54 -21.91 -17.73
C ALA A 31 0.01 -22.07 -17.83
N SER A 32 -0.48 -22.70 -18.91
CA SER A 32 -1.90 -23.01 -19.08
C SER A 32 -2.40 -24.00 -18.02
N ASN A 33 -1.65 -25.06 -17.77
CA ASN A 33 -2.00 -26.05 -16.74
C ASN A 33 -1.93 -25.43 -15.33
N ALA A 34 -0.90 -24.65 -15.01
CA ALA A 34 -0.81 -23.92 -13.75
C ALA A 34 -2.02 -23.00 -13.55
N SER A 35 -2.44 -22.29 -14.60
CA SER A 35 -3.63 -21.44 -14.57
C SER A 35 -4.92 -22.23 -14.28
N GLN A 36 -5.07 -23.42 -14.85
CA GLN A 36 -6.21 -24.31 -14.59
C GLN A 36 -6.19 -24.83 -13.14
N ILE A 37 -5.02 -25.24 -12.64
CA ILE A 37 -4.84 -25.68 -11.25
C ILE A 37 -5.25 -24.56 -10.30
N LEU A 38 -4.75 -23.34 -10.50
CA LEU A 38 -5.06 -22.19 -9.65
C LEU A 38 -6.54 -21.80 -9.68
N ARG A 39 -7.21 -21.88 -10.85
CA ARG A 39 -8.67 -21.67 -10.94
C ARG A 39 -9.44 -22.73 -10.14
N ARG A 40 -9.05 -23.99 -10.24
CA ARG A 40 -9.68 -25.07 -9.46
C ARG A 40 -9.44 -24.90 -7.96
N LEU A 41 -8.24 -24.51 -7.54
CA LEU A 41 -7.94 -24.19 -6.14
C LEU A 41 -8.77 -22.99 -5.66
N HIS A 42 -8.99 -22.00 -6.50
CA HIS A 42 -9.86 -20.84 -6.19
C HIS A 42 -11.33 -21.23 -6.04
N GLN A 43 -11.85 -22.14 -6.88
CA GLN A 43 -13.22 -22.67 -6.76
C GLN A 43 -13.48 -23.39 -5.42
N HIS A 44 -12.42 -23.83 -4.74
CA HIS A 44 -12.49 -24.47 -3.41
C HIS A 44 -11.91 -23.55 -2.31
N ASP A 45 -11.83 -22.25 -2.53
CA ASP A 45 -11.38 -21.22 -1.58
C ASP A 45 -9.96 -21.44 -1.00
N HIS A 46 -9.10 -22.18 -1.71
CA HIS A 46 -7.73 -22.41 -1.27
C HIS A 46 -6.78 -21.29 -1.66
N VAL A 47 -7.08 -20.53 -2.71
CA VAL A 47 -6.30 -19.36 -3.17
C VAL A 47 -7.25 -18.25 -3.66
N VAL A 48 -6.76 -17.01 -3.62
CA VAL A 48 -7.52 -15.82 -3.99
C VAL A 48 -6.80 -15.06 -5.10
N PRO A 49 -7.48 -14.65 -6.19
CA PRO A 49 -6.87 -13.81 -7.21
C PRO A 49 -6.76 -12.35 -6.70
N LEU A 50 -5.56 -11.75 -6.84
CA LEU A 50 -5.32 -10.33 -6.54
C LEU A 50 -5.44 -9.45 -7.79
N LYS A 51 -4.83 -9.90 -8.87
CA LYS A 51 -4.89 -9.33 -10.22
C LYS A 51 -4.53 -10.42 -11.22
N ARG A 52 -4.67 -10.14 -12.51
CA ARG A 52 -4.35 -11.11 -13.56
C ARG A 52 -2.97 -11.73 -13.33
N GLY A 53 -2.95 -13.06 -13.16
CA GLY A 53 -1.74 -13.85 -12.97
C GLY A 53 -1.05 -13.71 -11.62
N LEU A 54 -1.65 -13.02 -10.64
CA LEU A 54 -1.15 -12.89 -9.26
C LEU A 54 -2.19 -13.43 -8.28
N TRP A 55 -1.77 -14.29 -7.38
CA TRP A 55 -2.58 -15.03 -6.43
C TRP A 55 -2.04 -14.90 -5.01
N THR A 56 -2.87 -15.15 -4.02
CA THR A 56 -2.52 -15.15 -2.60
C THR A 56 -3.34 -16.18 -1.83
N TRP A 57 -3.07 -16.33 -0.54
CA TRP A 57 -3.84 -17.16 0.37
C TRP A 57 -5.06 -16.40 0.91
N PRO A 58 -6.19 -17.08 1.22
CA PRO A 58 -7.43 -16.43 1.65
C PRO A 58 -7.30 -15.54 2.88
N ASN A 59 -6.45 -15.93 3.84
CA ASN A 59 -6.29 -15.24 5.11
C ASN A 59 -5.09 -14.25 5.12
N THR A 60 -4.57 -13.90 3.96
CA THR A 60 -3.46 -12.94 3.88
C THR A 60 -3.97 -11.53 4.08
N HIS A 61 -3.33 -10.77 4.96
CA HIS A 61 -3.71 -9.37 5.19
C HIS A 61 -3.34 -8.52 3.98
N LEU A 62 -4.26 -7.65 3.51
CA LEU A 62 -4.05 -6.87 2.28
C LEU A 62 -2.84 -5.93 2.35
N MET A 63 -2.46 -5.45 3.55
CA MET A 63 -1.28 -4.60 3.73
C MET A 63 0.01 -5.30 3.30
N THR A 64 0.17 -6.60 3.58
CA THR A 64 1.36 -7.38 3.19
C THR A 64 1.45 -7.58 1.68
N LEU A 65 0.35 -7.37 0.97
CA LEU A 65 0.24 -7.59 -0.47
C LEU A 65 0.50 -6.34 -1.32
N THR A 66 0.63 -5.17 -0.70
CA THR A 66 0.76 -3.89 -1.43
C THR A 66 1.99 -3.85 -2.34
N ASN A 67 3.15 -4.35 -1.87
CA ASN A 67 4.36 -4.47 -2.67
C ASN A 67 4.20 -5.44 -3.85
N HIS A 68 3.43 -6.52 -3.69
CA HIS A 68 3.14 -7.47 -4.78
C HIS A 68 2.19 -6.86 -5.83
N LEU A 69 1.27 -5.98 -5.39
CA LEU A 69 0.39 -5.26 -6.29
C LEU A 69 1.14 -4.24 -7.15
N THR A 70 2.15 -3.57 -6.58
CA THR A 70 2.93 -2.51 -7.25
C THR A 70 4.18 -3.03 -7.97
N ALA A 71 4.58 -4.29 -7.72
CA ALA A 71 5.78 -4.86 -8.31
C ALA A 71 5.92 -4.56 -9.82
N PRO A 72 7.13 -4.17 -10.29
CA PRO A 72 8.43 -4.23 -9.60
C PRO A 72 8.75 -3.03 -8.68
N PHE A 73 7.85 -2.08 -8.53
CA PHE A 73 8.07 -0.87 -7.73
C PHE A 73 7.68 -1.09 -6.27
N PRO A 74 8.46 -0.55 -5.31
CA PRO A 74 8.11 -0.61 -3.91
C PRO A 74 6.90 0.28 -3.57
N SER A 75 6.23 -0.04 -2.47
CA SER A 75 5.15 0.77 -1.90
C SER A 75 5.23 0.77 -0.37
N TYR A 76 4.62 1.77 0.25
CA TYR A 76 4.36 1.77 1.69
C TYR A 76 2.96 2.34 1.97
N ILE A 77 2.40 1.96 3.10
CA ILE A 77 1.10 2.42 3.57
C ILE A 77 1.22 3.85 4.03
N SER A 78 0.33 4.73 3.59
CA SER A 78 0.35 6.16 3.86
C SER A 78 -1.06 6.76 3.85
N LEU A 79 -1.14 8.09 3.79
CA LEU A 79 -2.40 8.82 3.68
C LEU A 79 -3.38 8.46 4.81
N HIS A 80 -4.68 8.37 4.52
CA HIS A 80 -5.70 8.09 5.54
C HIS A 80 -5.42 6.82 6.35
N THR A 81 -4.90 5.75 5.71
CA THR A 81 -4.60 4.52 6.45
C THR A 81 -3.51 4.75 7.49
N ALA A 82 -2.39 5.36 7.12
CA ALA A 82 -1.32 5.63 8.08
C ALA A 82 -1.73 6.70 9.11
N LEU A 83 -2.47 7.74 8.71
CA LEU A 83 -3.01 8.74 9.65
C LEU A 83 -3.90 8.09 10.70
N TYR A 84 -4.78 7.16 10.30
CA TYR A 84 -5.63 6.42 11.23
C TYR A 84 -4.80 5.53 12.18
N TYR A 85 -3.84 4.77 11.65
CA TYR A 85 -2.99 3.90 12.48
C TYR A 85 -2.12 4.67 13.48
N HIS A 86 -1.80 5.93 13.18
CA HIS A 86 -1.10 6.82 14.10
C HIS A 86 -2.05 7.60 15.03
N GLY A 87 -3.35 7.34 14.98
CA GLY A 87 -4.35 8.05 15.80
C GLY A 87 -4.55 9.52 15.41
N MET A 88 -4.11 9.90 14.20
CA MET A 88 -4.20 11.28 13.72
C MET A 88 -5.54 11.62 13.07
N ILE A 89 -6.36 10.63 12.76
CA ILE A 89 -7.76 10.78 12.34
C ILE A 89 -8.61 9.70 13.02
N SER A 90 -9.87 10.02 13.31
CA SER A 90 -10.82 9.07 13.94
C SER A 90 -11.53 8.18 12.93
N GLN A 91 -11.64 8.62 11.67
CA GLN A 91 -12.35 7.89 10.63
C GLN A 91 -11.55 6.66 10.18
N ILE A 92 -12.15 5.47 10.31
CA ILE A 92 -11.58 4.20 9.82
C ILE A 92 -11.67 4.19 8.30
N PRO A 93 -10.52 4.05 7.57
CA PRO A 93 -10.57 3.97 6.12
C PRO A 93 -11.11 2.62 5.63
N ASP A 94 -12.10 2.64 4.73
CA ASP A 94 -12.66 1.43 4.10
C ASP A 94 -11.69 0.73 3.15
N ILE A 95 -10.62 1.42 2.76
CA ILE A 95 -9.62 0.93 1.79
C ILE A 95 -8.21 1.19 2.30
N ILE A 96 -7.26 0.37 1.84
CA ILE A 96 -5.84 0.56 2.16
C ILE A 96 -5.26 1.60 1.21
N TYR A 97 -4.80 2.72 1.76
CA TYR A 97 -4.10 3.77 1.02
C TYR A 97 -2.60 3.58 1.07
N CYS A 98 -1.98 3.56 -0.09
CA CYS A 98 -0.54 3.38 -0.25
C CYS A 98 0.04 4.43 -1.20
N VAL A 99 1.32 4.69 -1.06
CA VAL A 99 2.10 5.45 -2.04
C VAL A 99 3.19 4.57 -2.64
N SER A 100 3.52 4.85 -3.88
CA SER A 100 4.54 4.14 -4.65
C SER A 100 5.09 5.05 -5.74
N VAL A 101 6.27 4.73 -6.26
CA VAL A 101 6.78 5.32 -7.50
C VAL A 101 6.09 4.73 -8.75
N ALA A 102 5.27 3.68 -8.58
CA ALA A 102 4.39 3.16 -9.61
C ALA A 102 3.28 4.17 -9.96
N ARG A 103 2.62 3.97 -11.11
CA ARG A 103 1.47 4.78 -11.51
C ARG A 103 0.31 4.62 -10.53
N THR A 104 -0.42 5.70 -10.29
CA THR A 104 -1.67 5.68 -9.51
C THR A 104 -2.63 4.64 -10.06
N ARG A 105 -3.08 3.75 -9.18
CA ARG A 105 -4.02 2.67 -9.52
C ARG A 105 -4.79 2.19 -8.30
N ARG A 106 -6.06 1.85 -8.54
CA ARG A 106 -6.91 1.17 -7.54
C ARG A 106 -6.99 -0.31 -7.89
N TYR A 107 -6.81 -1.15 -6.88
CA TYR A 107 -6.95 -2.61 -6.95
C TYR A 107 -8.10 -3.04 -6.06
N SER A 108 -9.18 -3.53 -6.66
CA SER A 108 -10.27 -4.19 -5.93
C SER A 108 -10.00 -5.69 -5.97
N THR A 109 -9.91 -6.30 -4.80
CA THR A 109 -9.63 -7.72 -4.63
C THR A 109 -10.68 -8.33 -3.69
N PRO A 110 -10.85 -9.66 -3.65
CA PRO A 110 -11.72 -10.29 -2.66
C PRO A 110 -11.31 -10.04 -1.20
N LEU A 111 -10.04 -9.64 -0.95
CA LEU A 111 -9.53 -9.29 0.38
C LEU A 111 -9.72 -7.81 0.75
N GLY A 112 -10.34 -7.03 -0.11
CA GLY A 112 -10.51 -5.59 0.06
C GLY A 112 -9.91 -4.77 -1.08
N THR A 113 -9.91 -3.46 -0.90
CA THR A 113 -9.42 -2.52 -1.92
C THR A 113 -8.12 -1.86 -1.45
N ALA A 114 -7.11 -1.81 -2.33
CA ALA A 114 -5.91 -1.00 -2.16
C ALA A 114 -5.89 0.15 -3.19
N SER A 115 -5.65 1.37 -2.74
CA SER A 115 -5.49 2.56 -3.58
C SER A 115 -4.05 3.02 -3.55
N ILE A 116 -3.36 2.84 -4.67
CA ILE A 116 -1.96 3.22 -4.83
C ILE A 116 -1.89 4.61 -5.44
N HIS A 117 -1.16 5.50 -4.82
CA HIS A 117 -0.95 6.87 -5.30
C HIS A 117 0.51 7.06 -5.70
N HIS A 118 0.70 7.66 -6.87
CA HIS A 118 2.04 7.95 -7.36
C HIS A 118 2.71 9.05 -6.55
N LEU A 119 3.94 8.78 -6.13
CA LEU A 119 4.82 9.75 -5.51
C LEU A 119 6.16 9.78 -6.28
N PRO A 120 6.73 10.96 -6.56
CA PRO A 120 8.01 11.04 -7.23
C PRO A 120 9.12 10.42 -6.36
N PRO A 121 10.16 9.81 -6.99
CA PRO A 121 11.22 9.09 -6.27
C PRO A 121 11.90 9.90 -5.16
N GLU A 122 12.07 11.21 -5.37
CA GLU A 122 12.70 12.13 -4.41
C GLU A 122 11.91 12.25 -3.10
N LEU A 123 10.63 11.92 -3.12
CA LEU A 123 9.76 11.91 -1.94
C LEU A 123 9.48 10.51 -1.39
N PHE A 124 10.07 9.46 -1.98
CA PHE A 124 9.89 8.08 -1.53
C PHE A 124 10.83 7.74 -0.35
N PHE A 125 10.50 8.25 0.85
CA PHE A 125 11.26 8.11 2.10
C PHE A 125 10.33 8.24 3.32
N GLY A 126 10.86 8.10 4.54
CA GLY A 126 10.16 8.43 5.79
C GLY A 126 9.13 7.38 6.22
N TYR A 127 9.33 6.13 5.87
CA TYR A 127 8.55 4.99 6.28
C TYR A 127 9.41 4.00 7.10
N LYS A 128 8.75 3.11 7.83
CA LYS A 128 9.37 2.03 8.58
C LYS A 128 8.72 0.71 8.20
N LEU A 129 9.52 -0.36 8.21
CA LEU A 129 8.99 -1.71 8.13
C LEU A 129 8.23 -2.04 9.43
N ASP A 130 7.20 -2.84 9.32
CA ASP A 130 6.54 -3.42 10.48
C ASP A 130 7.45 -4.46 11.17
N SER A 131 7.06 -4.93 12.35
CA SER A 131 7.84 -5.90 13.11
C SER A 131 8.06 -7.24 12.40
N SER A 132 7.19 -7.58 11.44
CA SER A 132 7.30 -8.78 10.61
C SER A 132 8.10 -8.54 9.32
N GLU A 133 8.54 -7.30 9.05
CA GLU A 133 9.24 -6.87 7.83
C GLU A 133 8.48 -7.18 6.52
N THR A 134 7.16 -7.40 6.61
CA THR A 134 6.34 -7.81 5.47
C THR A 134 5.72 -6.64 4.72
N TRP A 135 5.53 -5.49 5.39
CA TRP A 135 5.01 -4.26 4.80
C TRP A 135 5.64 -3.03 5.47
N ALA A 136 5.51 -1.89 4.87
CA ALA A 136 6.04 -0.64 5.38
C ALA A 136 4.93 0.39 5.57
N MET A 137 5.07 1.26 6.59
CA MET A 137 4.14 2.36 6.88
C MET A 137 4.89 3.68 7.05
N ALA A 138 4.33 4.75 6.50
CA ALA A 138 4.79 6.11 6.72
C ALA A 138 4.85 6.43 8.22
N THR A 139 5.87 7.19 8.64
CA THR A 139 5.86 7.79 9.99
C THR A 139 4.73 8.83 10.08
N PRO A 140 4.31 9.27 11.28
CA PRO A 140 3.27 10.29 11.42
C PRO A 140 3.53 11.54 10.57
N GLU A 141 4.77 12.03 10.59
CA GLU A 141 5.17 13.21 9.82
C GLU A 141 5.11 12.96 8.31
N LYS A 142 5.48 11.75 7.90
CA LYS A 142 5.46 11.37 6.48
C LYS A 142 4.05 11.14 5.97
N ALA A 143 3.19 10.52 6.76
CA ALA A 143 1.78 10.32 6.43
C ALA A 143 1.09 11.67 6.20
N LEU A 144 1.34 12.65 7.08
CA LEU A 144 0.83 13.99 6.93
C LEU A 144 1.43 14.71 5.70
N LEU A 145 2.75 14.58 5.49
CA LEU A 145 3.40 15.17 4.31
C LEU A 145 2.80 14.63 3.00
N ASP A 146 2.64 13.32 2.87
CA ASP A 146 2.07 12.70 1.68
C ASP A 146 0.63 13.15 1.45
N PHE A 147 -0.15 13.23 2.53
CA PHE A 147 -1.52 13.70 2.48
C PHE A 147 -1.60 15.15 1.98
N LEU A 148 -0.81 16.06 2.53
CA LEU A 148 -0.75 17.45 2.12
C LEU A 148 -0.22 17.62 0.69
N TYR A 149 0.81 16.86 0.33
CA TYR A 149 1.45 16.91 -0.99
C TYR A 149 0.51 16.46 -2.10
N LEU A 150 -0.18 15.35 -1.92
CA LEU A 150 -1.13 14.80 -2.89
C LEU A 150 -2.46 15.57 -2.90
N GLY A 151 -2.83 16.14 -1.76
CA GLY A 151 -4.01 16.99 -1.61
C GLY A 151 -3.97 18.31 -2.40
N SER A 152 -2.81 18.68 -2.95
CA SER A 152 -2.69 19.78 -3.92
C SER A 152 -3.32 19.45 -5.29
N GLY A 153 -3.55 18.17 -5.57
CA GLY A 153 -4.24 17.72 -6.79
C GLY A 153 -5.76 17.80 -6.63
N LYS A 154 -6.46 18.14 -7.72
CA LYS A 154 -7.93 18.22 -7.76
C LYS A 154 -8.61 16.83 -7.80
N THR A 155 -8.19 15.89 -6.95
CA THR A 155 -8.79 14.56 -6.91
C THR A 155 -9.88 14.48 -5.83
N ARG A 156 -10.93 13.69 -6.07
CA ARG A 156 -12.03 13.47 -5.11
C ARG A 156 -11.57 12.94 -3.74
N LEU A 157 -10.42 12.27 -3.69
CA LEU A 157 -9.86 11.74 -2.45
C LEU A 157 -9.59 12.83 -1.40
N PHE A 158 -9.29 14.05 -1.85
CA PHE A 158 -8.97 15.20 -1.00
C PHE A 158 -10.07 16.27 -1.01
N ALA A 159 -11.28 15.94 -1.46
CA ALA A 159 -12.42 16.86 -1.51
C ALA A 159 -12.92 17.24 -0.10
N ALA A 160 -12.90 16.28 0.82
CA ALA A 160 -13.16 16.51 2.25
C ALA A 160 -11.87 16.23 3.03
N TRP A 161 -11.47 17.21 3.85
CA TRP A 161 -10.31 17.05 4.73
C TRP A 161 -10.80 16.47 6.06
N PRO A 162 -10.21 15.38 6.55
CA PRO A 162 -10.52 14.90 7.88
C PRO A 162 -10.02 15.91 8.90
N GLU A 163 -10.64 15.96 10.05
CA GLU A 163 -10.06 16.57 11.23
C GLU A 163 -8.80 15.79 11.61
N ILE A 164 -7.67 16.49 11.74
CA ILE A 164 -6.37 15.87 11.98
C ILE A 164 -5.86 16.33 13.34
N ASP A 165 -5.74 15.36 14.25
CA ASP A 165 -5.05 15.52 15.52
C ASP A 165 -3.60 15.03 15.38
N LEU A 166 -2.66 15.77 15.95
CA LEU A 166 -1.26 15.35 15.89
C LEU A 166 -1.00 14.23 16.90
N ALA A 167 -0.35 13.16 16.44
CA ALA A 167 0.07 12.08 17.33
C ALA A 167 1.12 12.60 18.36
N ASP A 168 1.13 12.04 19.57
CA ASP A 168 2.11 12.38 20.61
C ASP A 168 3.56 12.21 20.13
N SER A 169 3.81 11.25 19.26
CA SER A 169 5.11 10.97 18.65
C SER A 169 5.48 11.90 17.49
N PHE A 170 4.57 12.82 17.08
CA PHE A 170 4.79 13.73 15.96
C PHE A 170 5.86 14.78 16.26
N SER A 171 6.81 14.96 15.36
CA SER A 171 7.88 15.95 15.49
C SER A 171 7.78 17.04 14.42
N HIS A 172 7.43 18.25 14.82
CA HIS A 172 7.41 19.42 13.94
C HIS A 172 8.77 19.65 13.24
N ARG A 173 9.88 19.39 13.94
CA ARG A 173 11.23 19.50 13.39
C ARG A 173 11.45 18.50 12.26
N ARG A 174 11.09 17.23 12.47
CA ARG A 174 11.17 16.19 11.42
C ARG A 174 10.28 16.52 10.24
N PHE A 175 9.05 16.95 10.49
CA PHE A 175 8.14 17.36 9.44
C PHE A 175 8.70 18.50 8.58
N LYS A 176 9.21 19.58 9.18
CA LYS A 176 9.85 20.70 8.46
C LYS A 176 11.03 20.25 7.60
N THR A 177 11.87 19.34 8.13
CA THR A 177 12.99 18.76 7.38
C THR A 177 12.51 17.95 6.17
N MET A 178 11.38 17.23 6.29
CA MET A 178 10.79 16.48 5.18
C MET A 178 10.17 17.42 4.14
N VAL A 179 9.46 18.47 4.55
CA VAL A 179 8.90 19.49 3.64
C VAL A 179 9.99 20.16 2.81
N ALA A 180 11.14 20.45 3.41
CA ALA A 180 12.29 21.04 2.70
C ALA A 180 12.80 20.20 1.52
N LYS A 181 12.57 18.87 1.55
CA LYS A 181 12.92 17.95 0.46
C LYS A 181 12.00 18.01 -0.76
N ILE A 182 10.87 18.72 -0.70
CA ILE A 182 10.00 18.90 -1.86
C ILE A 182 10.73 19.76 -2.91
N PRO A 183 11.01 19.23 -4.12
CA PRO A 183 11.83 19.96 -5.12
C PRO A 183 11.12 21.19 -5.64
N ASP A 184 9.82 21.09 -5.98
CA ASP A 184 9.03 22.19 -6.53
C ASP A 184 8.72 23.24 -5.46
N PRO A 185 9.23 24.51 -5.60
CA PRO A 185 9.02 25.57 -4.62
C PRO A 185 7.54 25.93 -4.43
N LYS A 186 6.73 25.90 -5.49
CA LYS A 186 5.28 26.23 -5.42
C LYS A 186 4.55 25.19 -4.58
N ARG A 187 4.87 23.90 -4.81
CA ARG A 187 4.27 22.78 -4.08
C ARG A 187 4.75 22.75 -2.62
N ARG A 188 6.02 23.05 -2.38
CA ARG A 188 6.59 23.18 -1.04
C ARG A 188 5.86 24.29 -0.26
N SER A 189 5.71 25.50 -0.83
CA SER A 189 5.00 26.61 -0.21
C SER A 189 3.51 26.28 0.03
N TYR A 190 2.88 25.52 -0.86
CA TYR A 190 1.50 25.06 -0.65
C TYR A 190 1.41 24.13 0.57
N VAL A 191 2.28 23.12 0.65
CA VAL A 191 2.31 22.16 1.77
C VAL A 191 2.59 22.89 3.08
N GLN A 192 3.56 23.81 3.08
CA GLN A 192 3.90 24.61 4.27
C GLN A 192 2.70 25.40 4.78
N ARG A 193 2.05 26.20 3.91
CA ARG A 193 0.87 27.00 4.31
C ARG A 193 -0.28 26.13 4.85
N ARG A 194 -0.48 24.93 4.29
CA ARG A 194 -1.52 24.02 4.77
C ARG A 194 -1.17 23.45 6.14
N ALA A 195 0.09 23.11 6.34
CA ALA A 195 0.58 22.62 7.64
C ALA A 195 0.51 23.72 8.70
N ASP A 196 0.93 24.95 8.39
CA ASP A 196 0.88 26.09 9.32
C ASP A 196 -0.57 26.39 9.75
N LYS A 197 -1.53 26.28 8.82
CA LYS A 197 -2.95 26.43 9.15
C LYS A 197 -3.45 25.33 10.08
N LEU A 198 -2.98 24.10 9.88
CA LEU A 198 -3.35 22.95 10.72
C LEU A 198 -2.71 23.08 12.12
N PHE A 199 -1.45 23.49 12.20
CA PHE A 199 -0.73 23.67 13.46
C PHE A 199 -1.17 24.91 14.25
N GLY A 200 -1.74 25.94 13.60
CA GLY A 200 -2.26 27.13 14.25
C GLY A 200 -3.72 27.01 14.69
N ALA A 201 -4.40 25.92 14.35
CA ALA A 201 -5.78 25.62 14.74
C ALA A 201 -5.85 24.62 15.91
N ALA A 202 -4.70 24.11 16.39
CA ALA A 202 -4.57 23.15 17.48
C ALA A 202 -4.33 23.84 18.82
#